data_3641f3783afea186e95d28ca98524876
#
_entry.id   3641f3783afea186e95d28ca98524876
#
_cell.length_a   1.000
_cell.length_b   1.000
_cell.length_c   1.000
_cell.angle_alpha   90.00
_cell.angle_beta   90.00
_cell.angle_gamma   90.00
#
_symmetry.space_group_name_H-M   'P 1'
#
loop_
_entity.id
_entity.type
_entity.pdbx_description
1 polymer ?
#
loop_
_entity_poly.entity_id
_entity_poly.type
_entity_poly.pdbx_seq_one_letter_code
_entity_poly.pdbx_strand_id
1 'polypeptide(L)'
;MAIDLSHNRWLPALSLSLLALASSAAAGCSSATKDDAAVTEDGSGSSNDDITSVNQSGVKRQSIGNCWLYATTSWLEALNKAETNTELNTSESWLTYWHWYEQLANGRVGTEIETGGWYGTAANLINRYGVVLEKDFIKLEAEAEMSNRQSSALKAANESLKSGPLKDAVARRDRAAIRKELDAAWQLDADTVARIDAVFGAGVERTLDRAFVNAAPGNGILRARDVPIRIKIGAAGQLVSATLADATGTGSSFGTRSGRLAFNTVAYPSDAAGRRAVLKRVQRVLHDQVPVLMSWKVDFNALTQDAHFSLDQLNRLGPGRHGGHMTVAHDYQATVPGIGLLAAGETATPAQMEAALADGTKIEFIRVKNSWGGIRPDRWRDAAIPGYHDLEMAYLDGPIKDCPGEDAPTDPSQCVGTVTPLGDFVLPAGY
;
A
#
# COMPACT_ATOMS: atom_id res chain seq x y z
N MET A 1 -29.99 -17.73 51.84
CA MET A 1 -31.45 -17.68 51.72
C MET A 1 -31.77 -17.59 50.26
N ALA A 2 -31.95 -18.72 49.64
CA ALA A 2 -33.15 -19.28 49.03
C ALA A 2 -33.43 -18.59 47.70
N ILE A 3 -33.02 -19.21 46.59
CA ILE A 3 -33.77 -20.10 45.68
C ILE A 3 -35.06 -19.45 45.16
N ASP A 4 -35.15 -19.20 43.85
CA ASP A 4 -36.19 -19.84 43.09
C ASP A 4 -35.88 -19.99 41.60
N LEU A 5 -36.08 -21.20 41.13
CA LEU A 5 -36.05 -21.69 39.76
C LEU A 5 -37.49 -21.70 39.23
N SER A 6 -37.78 -21.19 38.05
CA SER A 6 -38.91 -21.71 37.29
C SER A 6 -38.70 -21.66 35.79
N HIS A 7 -38.67 -22.85 35.28
CA HIS A 7 -38.85 -23.31 33.90
C HIS A 7 -39.99 -22.61 33.15
N ASN A 8 -39.80 -22.37 31.85
CA ASN A 8 -40.79 -22.84 30.89
C ASN A 8 -40.17 -23.09 29.50
N ARG A 9 -40.28 -24.36 29.11
CA ARG A 9 -40.05 -24.89 27.76
C ARG A 9 -41.26 -24.55 26.87
N TRP A 10 -41.01 -24.19 25.62
CA TRP A 10 -41.90 -24.53 24.50
C TRP A 10 -41.07 -24.61 23.20
N LEU A 11 -40.92 -25.82 22.67
CA LEU A 11 -40.78 -26.22 21.27
C LEU A 11 -42.05 -27.01 20.95
N PRO A 12 -42.43 -27.31 19.72
CA PRO A 12 -41.83 -27.12 18.41
C PRO A 12 -42.85 -26.68 17.32
N ALA A 13 -42.37 -26.35 16.12
CA ALA A 13 -43.06 -26.71 14.87
C ALA A 13 -42.07 -26.77 13.70
N LEU A 14 -41.82 -28.00 13.30
CA LEU A 14 -41.26 -28.36 12.01
C LEU A 14 -42.19 -27.89 10.87
N SER A 15 -41.64 -27.30 9.84
CA SER A 15 -42.24 -27.31 8.49
C SER A 15 -41.17 -27.70 7.49
N LEU A 16 -41.21 -28.96 7.10
CA LEU A 16 -40.57 -29.46 5.88
C LEU A 16 -41.25 -28.80 4.68
N SER A 17 -40.48 -28.26 3.79
CA SER A 17 -40.85 -28.07 2.40
C SER A 17 -39.73 -28.60 1.52
N LEU A 18 -39.90 -29.80 1.04
CA LEU A 18 -39.22 -30.34 -0.13
C LEU A 18 -39.74 -29.60 -1.39
N LEU A 19 -38.82 -29.22 -2.27
CA LEU A 19 -38.98 -29.24 -3.73
C LEU A 19 -37.63 -28.87 -4.32
N ALA A 20 -37.10 -29.75 -4.92
CA ALA A 20 -37.02 -30.36 -6.26
C ALA A 20 -35.71 -30.00 -6.93
N LEU A 21 -34.91 -31.04 -7.10
CA LEU A 21 -33.77 -31.09 -8.00
C LEU A 21 -34.19 -30.72 -9.44
N ALA A 22 -33.43 -29.82 -10.05
CA ALA A 22 -33.29 -29.80 -11.50
C ALA A 22 -31.79 -29.74 -11.80
N SER A 23 -31.24 -30.91 -12.02
CA SER A 23 -29.99 -31.15 -12.71
C SER A 23 -30.13 -30.74 -14.16
N SER A 24 -29.35 -29.76 -14.60
CA SER A 24 -29.02 -29.61 -16.02
C SER A 24 -27.50 -29.42 -16.12
N ALA A 25 -26.86 -30.55 -16.37
CA ALA A 25 -25.54 -30.59 -16.93
C ALA A 25 -25.63 -30.05 -18.36
N ALA A 26 -24.98 -28.92 -18.61
CA ALA A 26 -24.63 -28.50 -19.95
C ALA A 26 -23.13 -28.35 -19.99
N ALA A 27 -22.45 -29.39 -20.39
CA ALA A 27 -21.14 -29.33 -20.96
C ALA A 27 -21.19 -28.49 -22.23
N GLY A 28 -20.66 -27.28 -22.18
CA GLY A 28 -20.44 -26.45 -23.34
C GLY A 28 -18.95 -26.09 -23.37
N CYS A 29 -18.15 -26.95 -24.00
CA CYS A 29 -16.88 -26.52 -24.57
C CYS A 29 -17.22 -25.55 -25.70
N SER A 30 -17.12 -24.28 -25.46
CA SER A 30 -17.04 -23.27 -26.50
C SER A 30 -15.56 -22.98 -26.73
N SER A 31 -15.09 -23.39 -27.90
CA SER A 31 -13.82 -23.01 -28.47
C SER A 31 -13.67 -21.49 -28.40
N ALA A 32 -12.65 -21.03 -27.67
CA ALA A 32 -12.18 -19.67 -27.74
C ALA A 32 -11.80 -19.38 -29.19
N THR A 33 -12.55 -18.55 -29.85
CA THR A 33 -12.13 -17.88 -31.07
C THR A 33 -10.98 -16.94 -30.65
N LYS A 34 -9.83 -17.15 -31.26
CA LYS A 34 -8.69 -16.24 -31.26
C LYS A 34 -9.10 -14.92 -31.92
N ASP A 35 -9.62 -14.02 -31.11
CA ASP A 35 -9.72 -12.59 -31.41
C ASP A 35 -9.89 -11.81 -30.09
N ASP A 36 -9.49 -12.39 -28.95
CA ASP A 36 -9.03 -11.58 -27.86
C ASP A 36 -7.69 -11.00 -28.33
N ALA A 37 -7.76 -9.80 -28.90
CA ALA A 37 -6.64 -8.90 -28.85
C ALA A 37 -6.16 -8.97 -27.40
N ALA A 38 -5.02 -9.59 -27.18
CA ALA A 38 -4.29 -9.45 -25.96
C ALA A 38 -4.28 -7.95 -25.69
N VAL A 39 -5.11 -7.49 -24.76
CA VAL A 39 -4.75 -6.35 -23.96
C VAL A 39 -3.46 -6.84 -23.33
N THR A 40 -2.36 -6.55 -23.99
CA THR A 40 -1.09 -6.49 -23.33
C THR A 40 -1.41 -5.59 -22.17
N GLU A 41 -1.53 -6.18 -20.98
CA GLU A 41 -1.37 -5.48 -19.75
C GLU A 41 0.05 -4.91 -19.79
N ASP A 42 0.22 -3.90 -20.59
CA ASP A 42 1.20 -2.88 -20.37
C ASP A 42 0.67 -2.17 -19.14
N GLY A 43 0.88 -2.85 -18.00
CA GLY A 43 0.52 -2.35 -16.67
C GLY A 43 1.41 -1.19 -16.25
N SER A 44 2.11 -0.59 -17.18
CA SER A 44 2.56 0.77 -17.08
C SER A 44 1.32 1.64 -17.23
N GLY A 45 0.69 1.94 -16.13
CA GLY A 45 -0.16 3.10 -16.00
C GLY A 45 0.67 4.37 -16.18
N SER A 46 1.47 4.41 -17.21
CA SER A 46 1.96 5.61 -17.83
C SER A 46 0.75 6.19 -18.53
N SER A 47 -0.07 6.92 -17.78
CA SER A 47 -0.85 7.95 -18.40
C SER A 47 0.18 8.81 -19.14
N ASN A 48 -0.08 9.16 -20.38
CA ASN A 48 0.69 10.21 -21.09
C ASN A 48 0.36 11.59 -20.48
N ASP A 49 0.14 11.65 -19.22
CA ASP A 49 -0.42 12.65 -18.37
C ASP A 49 0.64 13.45 -17.68
N ASP A 50 0.81 14.66 -18.05
CA ASP A 50 2.09 15.28 -17.87
C ASP A 50 2.07 16.65 -17.20
N ILE A 51 1.12 16.96 -16.32
CA ILE A 51 1.44 18.07 -15.41
C ILE A 51 2.61 17.65 -14.54
N THR A 52 2.60 16.39 -14.08
CA THR A 52 3.60 15.88 -13.14
C THR A 52 3.80 14.38 -13.23
N SER A 53 3.45 13.77 -14.35
CA SER A 53 3.39 12.32 -14.54
C SER A 53 4.64 11.58 -14.02
N VAL A 54 4.51 10.93 -12.88
CA VAL A 54 5.51 9.98 -12.39
C VAL A 54 5.36 8.67 -13.17
N ASN A 55 6.43 8.19 -13.79
CA ASN A 55 6.43 6.92 -14.51
C ASN A 55 6.28 5.75 -13.52
N GLN A 56 5.06 5.24 -13.39
CA GLN A 56 4.71 4.19 -12.43
C GLN A 56 4.93 2.77 -13.00
N SER A 57 5.05 1.78 -12.10
CA SER A 57 4.92 0.36 -12.40
C SER A 57 3.44 -0.03 -12.56
N GLY A 58 3.16 -1.29 -12.93
CA GLY A 58 1.80 -1.82 -13.03
C GLY A 58 0.99 -1.70 -11.74
N VAL A 59 -0.34 -1.66 -11.87
CA VAL A 59 -1.25 -1.62 -10.73
C VAL A 59 -1.37 -3.00 -10.11
N LYS A 60 -1.26 -3.08 -8.79
CA LYS A 60 -1.38 -4.32 -8.01
C LYS A 60 -2.56 -4.26 -7.05
N ARG A 61 -2.97 -5.43 -6.54
CA ARG A 61 -4.11 -5.57 -5.65
C ARG A 61 -3.73 -6.22 -4.33
N GLN A 62 -3.88 -5.49 -3.24
CA GLN A 62 -3.73 -6.03 -1.89
C GLN A 62 -4.89 -6.99 -1.54
N SER A 63 -4.58 -8.05 -0.81
CA SER A 63 -5.59 -9.00 -0.29
C SER A 63 -5.82 -8.85 1.22
N ILE A 64 -4.96 -8.10 1.91
CA ILE A 64 -5.01 -7.81 3.36
C ILE A 64 -4.69 -6.33 3.61
N GLY A 65 -4.71 -5.89 4.87
CA GLY A 65 -4.50 -4.49 5.27
C GLY A 65 -3.06 -3.99 5.20
N ASN A 66 -2.31 -4.31 4.14
CA ASN A 66 -0.90 -3.95 3.96
C ASN A 66 -0.64 -2.92 2.84
N CYS A 67 -1.58 -2.01 2.62
CA CYS A 67 -1.49 -0.92 1.61
C CYS A 67 -0.17 -0.15 1.66
N TRP A 68 0.39 0.06 2.85
CA TRP A 68 1.65 0.76 3.05
C TRP A 68 2.86 0.04 2.40
N LEU A 69 2.85 -1.28 2.31
CA LEU A 69 3.87 -2.04 1.56
C LEU A 69 3.66 -1.89 0.05
N TYR A 70 2.42 -2.01 -0.44
CA TYR A 70 2.10 -1.81 -1.85
C TYR A 70 2.46 -0.40 -2.33
N ALA A 71 2.15 0.61 -1.53
CA ALA A 71 2.55 1.98 -1.83
C ALA A 71 4.09 2.13 -1.85
N THR A 72 4.79 1.55 -0.84
CA THR A 72 6.26 1.66 -0.77
C THR A 72 6.95 0.90 -1.91
N THR A 73 6.45 -0.28 -2.33
CA THR A 73 6.99 -1.01 -3.48
C THR A 73 6.75 -0.25 -4.78
N SER A 74 5.54 0.29 -5.00
CA SER A 74 5.27 1.16 -6.15
C SER A 74 6.18 2.40 -6.18
N TRP A 75 6.45 3.00 -5.03
CA TRP A 75 7.38 4.12 -4.89
C TRP A 75 8.80 3.74 -5.29
N LEU A 76 9.35 2.63 -4.78
CA LEU A 76 10.70 2.21 -5.12
C LEU A 76 10.83 1.77 -6.58
N GLU A 77 9.79 1.12 -7.12
CA GLU A 77 9.73 0.70 -8.52
C GLU A 77 9.76 1.89 -9.47
N ALA A 78 9.00 2.95 -9.17
CA ALA A 78 9.01 4.19 -9.94
C ALA A 78 10.39 4.89 -9.89
N LEU A 79 11.03 4.97 -8.72
CA LEU A 79 12.38 5.53 -8.59
C LEU A 79 13.43 4.71 -9.37
N ASN A 80 13.32 3.38 -9.35
CA ASN A 80 14.19 2.51 -10.12
C ASN A 80 13.96 2.63 -11.63
N LYS A 81 12.69 2.65 -12.06
CA LYS A 81 12.31 2.80 -13.47
C LYS A 81 12.81 4.13 -14.04
N ALA A 82 12.78 5.21 -13.25
CA ALA A 82 13.33 6.51 -13.65
C ALA A 82 14.85 6.46 -13.90
N GLU A 83 15.59 5.58 -13.23
CA GLU A 83 17.04 5.40 -13.43
C GLU A 83 17.37 4.40 -14.54
N THR A 84 16.68 3.26 -14.56
CA THR A 84 17.07 2.11 -15.39
C THR A 84 16.27 2.01 -16.68
N ASN A 85 15.15 2.71 -16.79
CA ASN A 85 14.14 2.57 -17.84
C ASN A 85 13.65 1.11 -18.02
N THR A 86 13.67 0.34 -16.92
CA THR A 86 13.17 -1.05 -16.87
C THR A 86 12.23 -1.22 -15.70
N GLU A 87 11.28 -2.13 -15.81
CA GLU A 87 10.38 -2.44 -14.72
C GLU A 87 11.01 -3.39 -13.71
N LEU A 88 10.92 -3.01 -12.44
CA LEU A 88 11.28 -3.82 -11.30
C LEU A 88 9.99 -4.24 -10.60
N ASN A 89 9.50 -5.44 -10.88
CA ASN A 89 8.29 -5.97 -10.23
C ASN A 89 8.65 -6.64 -8.90
N THR A 90 8.61 -5.87 -7.80
CA THR A 90 9.02 -6.33 -6.47
C THR A 90 7.88 -7.00 -5.71
N SER A 91 8.22 -7.97 -4.86
CA SER A 91 7.25 -8.75 -4.09
C SER A 91 6.84 -8.05 -2.80
N GLU A 92 5.60 -7.62 -2.71
CA GLU A 92 4.97 -7.17 -1.47
C GLU A 92 4.84 -8.31 -0.46
N SER A 93 4.64 -9.54 -0.95
CA SER A 93 4.59 -10.75 -0.13
C SER A 93 5.89 -10.99 0.62
N TRP A 94 7.06 -10.69 0.00
CA TRP A 94 8.35 -10.74 0.67
C TRP A 94 8.44 -9.80 1.86
N LEU A 95 8.09 -8.54 1.68
CA LEU A 95 8.11 -7.55 2.75
C LEU A 95 7.04 -7.84 3.82
N THR A 96 5.89 -8.35 3.43
CA THR A 96 4.83 -8.81 4.35
C THR A 96 5.31 -9.96 5.22
N TYR A 97 5.97 -10.97 4.63
CA TYR A 97 6.56 -12.09 5.35
C TYR A 97 7.52 -11.62 6.44
N TRP A 98 8.45 -10.71 6.11
CA TRP A 98 9.43 -10.18 7.05
C TRP A 98 8.81 -9.25 8.10
N HIS A 99 7.76 -8.52 7.75
CA HIS A 99 7.00 -7.73 8.71
C HIS A 99 6.38 -8.62 9.80
N TRP A 100 5.76 -9.72 9.43
CA TRP A 100 5.20 -10.67 10.39
C TRP A 100 6.30 -11.35 11.22
N TYR A 101 7.39 -11.76 10.57
CA TYR A 101 8.52 -12.32 11.29
C TYR A 101 9.05 -11.36 12.37
N GLU A 102 9.21 -10.08 12.08
CA GLU A 102 9.68 -9.08 13.04
C GLU A 102 8.73 -8.91 14.22
N GLN A 103 7.42 -8.94 14.01
CA GLN A 103 6.45 -8.89 15.10
C GLN A 103 6.58 -10.10 16.02
N LEU A 104 6.61 -11.29 15.44
CA LEU A 104 6.67 -12.57 16.17
C LEU A 104 8.01 -12.72 16.90
N ALA A 105 9.13 -12.51 16.21
CA ALA A 105 10.47 -12.69 16.77
C ALA A 105 10.82 -11.68 17.87
N ASN A 106 10.22 -10.49 17.84
CA ASN A 106 10.41 -9.45 18.84
C ASN A 106 9.34 -9.45 19.94
N GLY A 107 8.38 -10.38 19.89
CA GLY A 107 7.28 -10.46 20.87
C GLY A 107 6.38 -9.23 20.85
N ARG A 108 6.20 -8.61 19.68
CA ARG A 108 5.34 -7.43 19.49
C ARG A 108 3.97 -7.79 18.91
N VAL A 109 3.65 -9.07 18.92
CA VAL A 109 2.36 -9.57 18.46
C VAL A 109 1.42 -9.71 19.66
N GLY A 110 0.15 -9.29 19.48
CA GLY A 110 -0.93 -9.51 20.43
C GLY A 110 -1.58 -10.88 20.22
N THR A 111 -2.91 -10.88 20.11
CA THR A 111 -3.68 -12.11 19.78
C THR A 111 -3.64 -12.47 18.31
N GLU A 112 -3.29 -11.53 17.46
CA GLU A 112 -3.21 -11.67 16.00
C GLU A 112 -2.04 -10.85 15.46
N ILE A 113 -1.56 -11.24 14.28
CA ILE A 113 -0.54 -10.52 13.53
C ILE A 113 -1.18 -9.27 12.92
N GLU A 114 -0.55 -8.13 13.14
CA GLU A 114 -1.00 -6.86 12.55
C GLU A 114 -0.51 -6.75 11.10
N THR A 115 -1.39 -6.27 10.23
CA THR A 115 -1.09 -6.07 8.80
C THR A 115 -0.72 -4.62 8.47
N GLY A 116 -1.15 -3.67 9.29
CA GLY A 116 -0.85 -2.25 9.18
C GLY A 116 0.61 -1.90 9.41
N GLY A 117 1.03 -0.73 8.94
CA GLY A 117 2.40 -0.23 9.13
C GLY A 117 2.63 1.14 8.52
N TRP A 118 3.89 1.56 8.48
CA TRP A 118 4.34 2.91 8.14
C TRP A 118 5.52 2.87 7.19
N TYR A 119 5.75 3.95 6.44
CA TYR A 119 6.91 4.07 5.55
C TYR A 119 8.24 3.71 6.26
N GLY A 120 8.49 4.23 7.47
CA GLY A 120 9.72 3.94 8.19
C GLY A 120 9.90 2.45 8.53
N THR A 121 8.79 1.71 8.76
CA THR A 121 8.82 0.26 8.92
C THR A 121 9.21 -0.42 7.61
N ALA A 122 8.58 -0.05 6.48
CA ALA A 122 8.93 -0.57 5.16
C ALA A 122 10.40 -0.32 4.82
N ALA A 123 10.87 0.91 5.03
CA ALA A 123 12.27 1.29 4.80
C ALA A 123 13.26 0.44 5.62
N ASN A 124 12.92 0.13 6.88
CA ASN A 124 13.75 -0.75 7.71
C ASN A 124 13.72 -2.20 7.22
N LEU A 125 12.56 -2.71 6.78
CA LEU A 125 12.45 -4.05 6.20
C LEU A 125 13.28 -4.16 4.91
N ILE A 126 13.18 -3.18 4.03
CA ILE A 126 13.96 -3.08 2.78
C ILE A 126 15.47 -3.10 3.09
N ASN A 127 15.93 -2.29 4.05
CA ASN A 127 17.34 -2.25 4.40
C ASN A 127 17.84 -3.58 5.02
N ARG A 128 17.02 -4.23 5.85
CA ARG A 128 17.39 -5.46 6.58
C ARG A 128 17.28 -6.72 5.75
N TYR A 129 16.28 -6.81 4.89
CA TYR A 129 15.94 -8.02 4.16
C TYR A 129 16.05 -7.89 2.64
N GLY A 130 16.29 -6.66 2.14
CA GLY A 130 16.32 -6.38 0.72
C GLY A 130 14.93 -6.46 0.09
N VAL A 131 14.92 -6.50 -1.24
CA VAL A 131 13.74 -6.75 -2.06
C VAL A 131 13.99 -7.93 -2.99
N VAL A 132 12.93 -8.63 -3.38
CA VAL A 132 12.97 -9.69 -4.38
C VAL A 132 11.92 -9.43 -5.44
N LEU A 133 12.12 -9.96 -6.63
CA LEU A 133 11.07 -9.94 -7.66
C LEU A 133 9.95 -10.90 -7.26
N GLU A 134 8.72 -10.62 -7.65
CA GLU A 134 7.58 -11.50 -7.35
C GLU A 134 7.83 -12.94 -7.78
N LYS A 135 8.34 -13.14 -9.01
CA LYS A 135 8.71 -14.46 -9.55
C LYS A 135 9.75 -15.22 -8.72
N ASP A 136 10.52 -14.50 -7.90
CA ASP A 136 11.60 -15.08 -7.09
C ASP A 136 11.18 -15.40 -5.65
N PHE A 137 9.97 -15.03 -5.21
CA PHE A 137 9.44 -15.39 -3.89
C PHE A 137 8.32 -16.41 -3.98
N ILE A 138 7.21 -16.07 -4.62
CA ILE A 138 6.07 -16.98 -4.82
C ILE A 138 5.85 -17.14 -6.32
N LYS A 139 6.55 -18.10 -6.92
CA LYS A 139 6.57 -18.31 -8.38
C LYS A 139 5.19 -18.39 -9.03
N LEU A 140 4.20 -18.95 -8.32
CA LEU A 140 2.83 -19.09 -8.81
C LEU A 140 2.06 -17.77 -8.87
N GLU A 141 2.58 -16.71 -8.25
CA GLU A 141 1.94 -15.39 -8.20
C GLU A 141 2.68 -14.33 -9.03
N ALA A 142 3.72 -14.74 -9.78
CA ALA A 142 4.57 -13.83 -10.53
C ALA A 142 3.83 -12.92 -11.53
N GLU A 143 2.75 -13.44 -12.11
CA GLU A 143 1.91 -12.75 -13.09
C GLU A 143 0.54 -12.34 -12.50
N ALA A 144 0.35 -12.54 -11.19
CA ALA A 144 -0.92 -12.26 -10.56
C ALA A 144 -1.00 -10.80 -10.07
N GLU A 145 -2.06 -10.10 -10.45
CA GLU A 145 -2.36 -8.77 -9.92
C GLU A 145 -2.49 -8.79 -8.38
N MET A 146 -2.96 -9.91 -7.81
CA MET A 146 -3.21 -10.07 -6.37
C MET A 146 -2.60 -11.36 -5.82
N SER A 147 -1.83 -11.23 -4.73
CA SER A 147 -1.41 -12.39 -3.95
C SER A 147 -2.55 -12.93 -3.07
N ASN A 148 -3.12 -14.06 -3.46
CA ASN A 148 -4.06 -14.80 -2.60
C ASN A 148 -3.36 -15.50 -1.44
N ARG A 149 -2.04 -15.71 -1.56
CA ARG A 149 -1.23 -16.37 -0.54
C ARG A 149 -1.18 -15.55 0.75
N GLN A 150 -1.14 -14.21 0.66
CA GLN A 150 -1.07 -13.35 1.84
C GLN A 150 -2.25 -13.58 2.80
N SER A 151 -3.49 -13.62 2.30
CA SER A 151 -4.67 -13.84 3.16
C SER A 151 -4.73 -15.25 3.74
N SER A 152 -4.38 -16.29 2.96
CA SER A 152 -4.34 -17.68 3.47
C SER A 152 -3.21 -17.89 4.48
N ALA A 153 -2.04 -17.31 4.25
CA ALA A 153 -0.91 -17.36 5.17
C ALA A 153 -1.21 -16.62 6.49
N LEU A 154 -1.86 -15.45 6.42
CA LEU A 154 -2.28 -14.70 7.61
C LEU A 154 -3.23 -15.53 8.49
N LYS A 155 -4.22 -16.15 7.85
CA LYS A 155 -5.15 -17.03 8.55
C LYS A 155 -4.42 -18.19 9.23
N ALA A 156 -3.57 -18.91 8.51
CA ALA A 156 -2.82 -20.05 9.03
C ALA A 156 -1.87 -19.64 10.18
N ALA A 157 -1.15 -18.53 10.03
CA ALA A 157 -0.25 -18.02 11.06
C ALA A 157 -1.02 -17.59 12.32
N ASN A 158 -2.15 -16.90 12.19
CA ASN A 158 -2.99 -16.51 13.33
C ASN A 158 -3.61 -17.72 14.04
N GLU A 159 -4.04 -18.75 13.31
CA GLU A 159 -4.51 -20.01 13.92
C GLU A 159 -3.39 -20.70 14.72
N SER A 160 -2.17 -20.78 14.16
CA SER A 160 -1.01 -21.33 14.85
C SER A 160 -0.58 -20.48 16.05
N LEU A 161 -0.74 -19.15 15.98
CA LEU A 161 -0.46 -18.23 17.09
C LEU A 161 -1.47 -18.40 18.24
N LYS A 162 -2.74 -18.68 17.94
CA LYS A 162 -3.78 -18.91 18.96
C LYS A 162 -3.60 -20.22 19.71
N SER A 163 -3.31 -21.33 19.02
CA SER A 163 -3.36 -22.67 19.60
C SER A 163 -2.37 -23.67 19.00
N GLY A 164 -1.46 -23.25 18.13
CA GLY A 164 -0.49 -24.11 17.45
C GLY A 164 0.96 -23.86 17.87
N PRO A 165 1.92 -24.46 17.15
CA PRO A 165 3.34 -24.39 17.47
C PRO A 165 3.91 -22.97 17.47
N LEU A 166 3.35 -22.05 16.70
CA LEU A 166 3.81 -20.66 16.64
C LEU A 166 3.63 -19.95 17.99
N LYS A 167 2.56 -20.26 18.74
CA LYS A 167 2.34 -19.74 20.10
C LYS A 167 3.52 -20.04 21.03
N ASP A 168 3.96 -21.29 21.02
CA ASP A 168 5.05 -21.75 21.88
C ASP A 168 6.41 -21.21 21.41
N ALA A 169 6.62 -21.13 20.10
CA ALA A 169 7.82 -20.55 19.50
C ALA A 169 7.98 -19.06 19.85
N VAL A 170 6.90 -18.28 19.79
CA VAL A 170 6.88 -16.86 20.18
C VAL A 170 7.12 -16.69 21.68
N ALA A 171 6.47 -17.49 22.53
CA ALA A 171 6.67 -17.44 23.98
C ALA A 171 8.14 -17.72 24.38
N ARG A 172 8.80 -18.62 23.67
CA ARG A 172 10.22 -18.94 23.89
C ARG A 172 11.19 -18.00 23.13
N ARG A 173 10.66 -17.14 22.26
CA ARG A 173 11.46 -16.33 21.33
C ARG A 173 12.39 -17.17 20.45
N ASP A 174 11.94 -18.37 20.10
CA ASP A 174 12.67 -19.30 19.25
C ASP A 174 12.55 -18.88 17.79
N ARG A 175 13.53 -18.11 17.33
CA ARG A 175 13.53 -17.48 16.00
C ARG A 175 13.49 -18.49 14.87
N ALA A 176 14.18 -19.63 15.02
CA ALA A 176 14.20 -20.69 14.01
C ALA A 176 12.84 -21.41 13.93
N ALA A 177 12.22 -21.69 15.08
CA ALA A 177 10.89 -22.26 15.11
C ALA A 177 9.83 -21.28 14.56
N ILE A 178 9.92 -19.97 14.87
CA ILE A 178 9.05 -18.94 14.29
C ILE A 178 9.18 -18.91 12.76
N ARG A 179 10.41 -18.95 12.24
CA ARG A 179 10.68 -19.02 10.81
C ARG A 179 10.01 -20.24 10.17
N LYS A 180 10.24 -21.42 10.73
CA LYS A 180 9.68 -22.69 10.24
C LYS A 180 8.14 -22.63 10.17
N GLU A 181 7.51 -22.10 11.20
CA GLU A 181 6.04 -21.97 11.22
C GLU A 181 5.53 -20.96 10.19
N LEU A 182 6.23 -19.84 10.00
CA LEU A 182 5.90 -18.89 8.95
C LEU A 182 6.10 -19.48 7.55
N ASP A 183 7.23 -20.16 7.31
CA ASP A 183 7.50 -20.83 6.03
C ASP A 183 6.36 -21.81 5.69
N ALA A 184 5.89 -22.57 6.69
CA ALA A 184 4.75 -23.49 6.53
C ALA A 184 3.43 -22.74 6.26
N ALA A 185 3.13 -21.66 6.98
CA ALA A 185 1.93 -20.85 6.78
C ALA A 185 1.90 -20.23 5.36
N TRP A 186 3.06 -19.76 4.89
CA TRP A 186 3.23 -19.23 3.53
C TRP A 186 3.36 -20.32 2.46
N GLN A 187 3.45 -21.60 2.85
CA GLN A 187 3.65 -22.76 1.96
C GLN A 187 4.84 -22.51 1.00
N LEU A 188 5.95 -22.04 1.55
CA LEU A 188 7.16 -21.80 0.76
C LEU A 188 7.74 -23.14 0.28
N ASP A 189 8.22 -23.16 -0.95
CA ASP A 189 8.95 -24.32 -1.46
C ASP A 189 10.33 -24.47 -0.82
N ALA A 190 10.88 -25.68 -0.85
CA ALA A 190 12.16 -25.97 -0.22
C ALA A 190 13.32 -25.14 -0.80
N ASP A 191 13.28 -24.82 -2.08
CA ASP A 191 14.32 -24.00 -2.74
C ASP A 191 14.25 -22.55 -2.23
N THR A 192 13.05 -22.01 -2.06
CA THR A 192 12.85 -20.66 -1.49
C THR A 192 13.33 -20.61 -0.05
N VAL A 193 12.98 -21.59 0.79
CA VAL A 193 13.46 -21.71 2.17
C VAL A 193 14.99 -21.79 2.21
N ALA A 194 15.60 -22.67 1.40
CA ALA A 194 17.05 -22.83 1.35
C ALA A 194 17.78 -21.54 0.92
N ARG A 195 17.22 -20.77 -0.02
CA ARG A 195 17.76 -19.46 -0.43
C ARG A 195 17.71 -18.45 0.70
N ILE A 196 16.61 -18.40 1.44
CA ILE A 196 16.46 -17.50 2.59
C ILE A 196 17.47 -17.89 3.68
N ASP A 197 17.60 -19.18 3.98
CA ASP A 197 18.54 -19.68 5.00
C ASP A 197 20.00 -19.42 4.62
N ALA A 198 20.35 -19.56 3.35
CA ALA A 198 21.70 -19.27 2.87
C ALA A 198 22.11 -17.79 3.12
N VAL A 199 21.16 -16.88 3.05
CA VAL A 199 21.41 -15.44 3.25
C VAL A 199 21.28 -15.05 4.72
N PHE A 200 20.22 -15.44 5.38
CA PHE A 200 19.87 -14.93 6.72
C PHE A 200 20.19 -15.92 7.86
N GLY A 201 20.32 -17.22 7.56
CA GLY A 201 20.34 -18.30 8.52
C GLY A 201 18.95 -18.72 8.97
N ALA A 202 18.79 -19.95 9.48
CA ALA A 202 17.51 -20.50 9.88
C ALA A 202 16.82 -19.68 10.99
N GLY A 203 17.60 -19.12 11.93
CA GLY A 203 17.13 -18.23 13.01
C GLY A 203 17.27 -16.76 12.70
N VAL A 204 17.55 -16.39 11.45
CA VAL A 204 17.81 -14.98 11.03
C VAL A 204 18.93 -14.35 11.88
N GLU A 205 20.08 -15.01 11.89
CA GLU A 205 21.28 -14.56 12.61
C GLU A 205 21.93 -13.35 11.93
N ARG A 206 21.58 -13.12 10.66
CA ARG A 206 22.16 -12.05 9.82
C ARG A 206 21.06 -11.23 9.18
N THR A 207 21.38 -9.97 8.88
CA THR A 207 20.55 -9.04 8.11
C THR A 207 21.43 -8.21 7.18
N LEU A 208 20.88 -7.71 6.05
CA LEU A 208 21.64 -7.08 4.97
C LEU A 208 22.15 -5.67 5.32
N ASP A 209 21.57 -5.02 6.31
CA ASP A 209 21.97 -3.70 6.81
C ASP A 209 23.23 -3.74 7.67
N ARG A 210 23.68 -4.91 8.13
CA ARG A 210 24.88 -5.05 8.93
C ARG A 210 26.11 -5.20 8.04
N ALA A 211 27.18 -4.48 8.40
CA ALA A 211 28.41 -4.34 7.61
C ALA A 211 29.14 -5.67 7.30
N PHE A 212 28.82 -6.74 8.00
CA PHE A 212 29.48 -8.04 7.87
C PHE A 212 28.84 -8.99 6.86
N VAL A 213 27.71 -8.61 6.27
CA VAL A 213 27.08 -9.44 5.25
C VAL A 213 27.65 -9.09 3.88
N ASN A 214 28.81 -9.65 3.60
CA ASN A 214 29.40 -9.68 2.24
C ASN A 214 28.71 -10.74 1.35
N ALA A 215 27.54 -11.25 1.74
CA ALA A 215 26.82 -12.17 0.90
C ALA A 215 26.56 -11.51 -0.44
N ALA A 216 27.27 -11.99 -1.46
CA ALA A 216 26.90 -11.66 -2.82
C ALA A 216 25.42 -12.01 -2.97
N PRO A 217 24.61 -11.12 -3.56
CA PRO A 217 23.18 -11.40 -3.80
C PRO A 217 23.09 -12.45 -4.91
N GLY A 218 23.37 -13.68 -4.58
CA GLY A 218 23.35 -14.81 -5.52
C GLY A 218 22.00 -15.49 -5.65
N ASN A 219 20.97 -15.03 -4.93
CA ASN A 219 19.74 -15.80 -4.73
C ASN A 219 18.47 -15.00 -5.04
N GLY A 220 18.53 -14.04 -5.97
CA GLY A 220 17.36 -13.22 -6.33
C GLY A 220 17.00 -12.15 -5.27
N ILE A 221 17.78 -12.02 -4.18
CA ILE A 221 17.59 -10.99 -3.15
C ILE A 221 18.48 -9.79 -3.49
N LEU A 222 17.85 -8.64 -3.75
CA LEU A 222 18.53 -7.38 -4.05
C LEU A 222 18.66 -6.57 -2.76
N ARG A 223 19.91 -6.23 -2.39
CA ARG A 223 20.13 -5.32 -1.25
C ARG A 223 19.71 -3.91 -1.64
N ALA A 224 19.18 -3.14 -0.70
CA ALA A 224 18.79 -1.75 -0.94
C ALA A 224 19.91 -0.92 -1.58
N ARG A 225 21.18 -1.16 -1.22
CA ARG A 225 22.36 -0.48 -1.80
C ARG A 225 22.71 -0.90 -3.23
N ASP A 226 22.15 -2.00 -3.72
CA ASP A 226 22.38 -2.51 -5.08
C ASP A 226 21.21 -2.20 -6.02
N VAL A 227 20.14 -1.58 -5.54
CA VAL A 227 19.02 -1.14 -6.36
C VAL A 227 19.25 0.32 -6.76
N PRO A 228 19.58 0.58 -8.03
CA PRO A 228 19.79 1.95 -8.52
C PRO A 228 18.48 2.70 -8.59
N ILE A 229 18.52 3.98 -8.24
CA ILE A 229 17.37 4.88 -8.30
C ILE A 229 17.81 6.26 -8.81
N ARG A 230 16.86 7.03 -9.32
CA ARG A 230 17.06 8.44 -9.66
C ARG A 230 16.27 9.32 -8.72
N ILE A 231 16.94 10.27 -8.10
CA ILE A 231 16.29 11.29 -7.28
C ILE A 231 16.95 12.65 -7.51
N LYS A 232 16.22 13.71 -7.16
CA LYS A 232 16.74 15.07 -7.19
C LYS A 232 17.13 15.52 -5.77
N ILE A 233 18.21 16.29 -5.68
CA ILE A 233 18.66 16.83 -4.41
C ILE A 233 18.05 18.22 -4.22
N GLY A 234 16.89 18.27 -3.56
CA GLY A 234 16.15 19.52 -3.32
C GLY A 234 15.59 20.15 -4.61
N ALA A 235 14.69 21.11 -4.46
CA ALA A 235 13.97 21.72 -5.59
C ALA A 235 14.88 22.44 -6.60
N ALA A 236 16.03 22.94 -6.18
CA ALA A 236 17.01 23.62 -7.05
C ALA A 236 18.17 22.68 -7.49
N GLY A 237 18.17 21.41 -7.05
CA GLY A 237 19.24 20.46 -7.30
C GLY A 237 19.17 19.81 -8.67
N GLN A 238 20.17 18.98 -8.95
CA GLN A 238 20.20 18.14 -10.14
C GLN A 238 19.68 16.73 -9.82
N LEU A 239 19.13 16.05 -10.83
CA LEU A 239 18.88 14.62 -10.76
C LEU A 239 20.22 13.89 -10.58
N VAL A 240 20.26 12.96 -9.64
CA VAL A 240 21.44 12.16 -9.34
C VAL A 240 21.08 10.69 -9.28
N SER A 241 21.97 9.86 -9.80
CA SER A 241 21.91 8.42 -9.53
C SER A 241 22.29 8.16 -8.08
N ALA A 242 21.50 7.35 -7.42
CA ALA A 242 21.65 6.97 -6.02
C ALA A 242 21.24 5.51 -5.86
N THR A 243 21.19 5.04 -4.63
CA THR A 243 20.69 3.70 -4.31
C THR A 243 19.41 3.78 -3.47
N LEU A 244 18.63 2.71 -3.47
CA LEU A 244 17.45 2.62 -2.62
C LEU A 244 17.82 2.78 -1.13
N ALA A 245 19.03 2.35 -0.72
CA ALA A 245 19.53 2.57 0.63
C ALA A 245 19.71 4.07 0.97
N ASP A 246 20.09 4.89 -0.02
CA ASP A 246 20.20 6.35 0.18
C ASP A 246 18.82 6.98 0.41
N ALA A 247 17.80 6.53 -0.33
CA ALA A 247 16.43 7.04 -0.18
C ALA A 247 15.72 6.53 1.08
N THR A 248 15.92 5.26 1.43
CA THR A 248 15.36 4.71 2.68
C THR A 248 16.07 5.24 3.90
N GLY A 249 17.37 5.60 3.81
CA GLY A 249 18.15 6.10 4.93
C GLY A 249 18.16 5.15 6.13
N THR A 250 18.58 5.65 7.29
CA THR A 250 18.59 4.91 8.56
C THR A 250 17.73 5.61 9.61
N GLY A 251 17.03 4.86 10.45
CA GLY A 251 16.20 5.45 11.51
C GLY A 251 15.20 4.47 12.11
N SER A 252 14.39 4.95 13.04
CA SER A 252 13.29 4.19 13.62
C SER A 252 12.08 4.14 12.64
N SER A 253 11.12 3.28 12.96
CA SER A 253 9.88 3.18 12.16
C SER A 253 9.03 4.46 12.19
N PHE A 254 9.15 5.27 13.25
CA PHE A 254 8.29 6.45 13.48
C PHE A 254 9.09 7.77 13.56
N GLY A 255 10.41 7.72 13.43
CA GLY A 255 11.26 8.89 13.56
C GLY A 255 11.74 9.43 12.21
N THR A 256 12.42 10.58 12.28
CA THR A 256 13.14 11.13 11.14
C THR A 256 14.23 10.15 10.71
N ARG A 257 14.33 9.93 9.42
CA ARG A 257 15.37 9.09 8.83
C ARG A 257 16.59 9.92 8.50
N SER A 258 17.75 9.38 8.81
CA SER A 258 19.05 10.01 8.57
C SER A 258 19.62 9.56 7.22
N GLY A 259 20.18 10.53 6.50
CA GLY A 259 20.77 10.32 5.18
C GLY A 259 20.55 11.57 4.32
N ARG A 260 21.53 11.91 3.49
CA ARG A 260 21.45 13.10 2.63
C ARG A 260 20.28 13.07 1.65
N LEU A 261 19.91 11.89 1.21
CA LEU A 261 18.86 11.65 0.24
C LEU A 261 17.63 10.95 0.85
N ALA A 262 17.63 10.76 2.19
CA ALA A 262 16.58 10.03 2.87
C ALA A 262 15.23 10.73 2.74
N PHE A 263 14.22 9.97 2.38
CA PHE A 263 12.84 10.42 2.40
C PHE A 263 12.32 10.42 3.84
N ASN A 264 11.56 11.44 4.17
CA ASN A 264 11.04 11.64 5.52
C ASN A 264 9.54 11.91 5.51
N THR A 265 8.85 11.40 6.51
CA THR A 265 7.44 11.68 6.76
C THR A 265 7.28 13.14 7.19
N VAL A 266 6.39 13.86 6.53
CA VAL A 266 6.02 15.23 6.79
C VAL A 266 4.53 15.28 7.07
N ALA A 267 4.16 15.55 8.32
CA ALA A 267 2.76 15.64 8.72
C ALA A 267 2.04 16.77 7.97
N TYR A 268 0.76 16.55 7.65
CA TYR A 268 -0.07 17.58 7.06
C TYR A 268 -0.51 18.58 8.14
N PRO A 269 -0.21 19.87 7.99
CA PRO A 269 -0.48 20.87 9.03
C PRO A 269 -1.99 21.11 9.24
N SER A 270 -2.33 21.61 10.42
CA SER A 270 -3.70 22.01 10.74
C SER A 270 -4.08 23.38 10.21
N ASP A 271 -3.09 24.28 10.05
CA ASP A 271 -3.32 25.65 9.58
C ASP A 271 -3.17 25.79 8.05
N ALA A 272 -3.91 26.72 7.46
CA ALA A 272 -3.98 26.88 6.01
C ALA A 272 -2.64 27.26 5.36
N ALA A 273 -1.82 28.08 6.03
CA ALA A 273 -0.53 28.51 5.49
C ALA A 273 0.46 27.33 5.47
N GLY A 274 0.51 26.55 6.54
CA GLY A 274 1.28 25.33 6.63
C GLY A 274 0.85 24.29 5.61
N ARG A 275 -0.46 24.07 5.43
CA ARG A 275 -1.03 23.19 4.39
C ARG A 275 -0.52 23.59 3.00
N ARG A 276 -0.66 24.88 2.65
CA ARG A 276 -0.19 25.38 1.35
C ARG A 276 1.33 25.19 1.18
N ALA A 277 2.10 25.45 2.23
CA ALA A 277 3.56 25.25 2.19
C ALA A 277 3.95 23.79 1.92
N VAL A 278 3.29 22.82 2.57
CA VAL A 278 3.52 21.40 2.33
C VAL A 278 3.08 21.00 0.93
N LEU A 279 1.90 21.43 0.47
CA LEU A 279 1.41 21.14 -0.87
C LEU A 279 2.33 21.69 -1.97
N LYS A 280 2.93 22.89 -1.79
CA LYS A 280 3.95 23.39 -2.71
C LYS A 280 5.19 22.47 -2.79
N ARG A 281 5.59 21.89 -1.66
CA ARG A 281 6.69 20.92 -1.65
C ARG A 281 6.30 19.66 -2.43
N VAL A 282 5.10 19.12 -2.20
CA VAL A 282 4.55 17.98 -2.96
C VAL A 282 4.51 18.28 -4.46
N GLN A 283 3.96 19.44 -4.85
CA GLN A 283 3.94 19.87 -6.26
C GLN A 283 5.35 19.89 -6.87
N ARG A 284 6.34 20.47 -6.19
CA ARG A 284 7.74 20.50 -6.67
C ARG A 284 8.31 19.11 -6.85
N VAL A 285 8.06 18.19 -5.90
CA VAL A 285 8.54 16.81 -6.02
C VAL A 285 7.90 16.11 -7.22
N LEU A 286 6.59 16.28 -7.41
CA LEU A 286 5.88 15.73 -8.57
C LEU A 286 6.34 16.37 -9.89
N HIS A 287 6.57 17.70 -9.96
CA HIS A 287 7.14 18.37 -11.14
C HIS A 287 8.51 17.80 -11.54
N ASP A 288 9.24 17.26 -10.59
CA ASP A 288 10.51 16.58 -10.82
C ASP A 288 10.36 15.09 -11.13
N GLN A 289 9.12 14.63 -11.34
CA GLN A 289 8.76 13.22 -11.62
C GLN A 289 9.22 12.24 -10.53
N VAL A 290 9.28 12.71 -9.29
CA VAL A 290 9.61 11.88 -8.13
C VAL A 290 8.33 11.44 -7.44
N PRO A 291 8.14 10.13 -7.18
CA PRO A 291 6.93 9.63 -6.53
C PRO A 291 6.85 10.10 -5.07
N VAL A 292 5.63 10.41 -4.63
CA VAL A 292 5.35 10.86 -3.27
C VAL A 292 4.38 9.88 -2.62
N LEU A 293 4.80 9.26 -1.51
CA LEU A 293 3.87 8.50 -0.68
C LEU A 293 2.99 9.46 0.12
N MET A 294 1.72 9.13 0.28
CA MET A 294 0.80 9.88 1.12
C MET A 294 -0.08 8.94 1.93
N SER A 295 -0.28 9.31 3.20
CA SER A 295 -1.17 8.62 4.13
C SER A 295 -2.46 9.41 4.32
N TRP A 296 -3.59 8.73 4.27
CA TRP A 296 -4.89 9.37 4.41
C TRP A 296 -5.93 8.41 5.00
N LYS A 297 -6.99 8.96 5.57
CA LYS A 297 -8.13 8.19 6.05
C LYS A 297 -9.09 7.98 4.90
N VAL A 298 -9.30 6.73 4.50
CA VAL A 298 -10.33 6.36 3.53
C VAL A 298 -11.67 6.21 4.25
N ASP A 299 -12.74 6.74 3.64
CA ASP A 299 -14.12 6.38 3.91
C ASP A 299 -14.76 5.99 2.58
N PHE A 300 -15.24 4.75 2.47
CA PHE A 300 -15.73 4.22 1.21
C PHE A 300 -17.06 4.85 0.75
N ASN A 301 -17.78 5.55 1.64
CA ASN A 301 -18.95 6.33 1.25
C ASN A 301 -18.59 7.65 0.56
N ALA A 302 -17.31 8.08 0.62
CA ALA A 302 -16.82 9.21 -0.16
C ALA A 302 -16.56 8.86 -1.64
N LEU A 303 -16.43 7.55 -1.97
CA LEU A 303 -16.06 7.11 -3.32
C LEU A 303 -17.23 7.25 -4.29
N THR A 304 -17.05 8.06 -5.31
CA THR A 304 -18.01 8.30 -6.40
C THR A 304 -17.87 7.26 -7.52
N GLN A 305 -18.80 7.25 -8.48
CA GLN A 305 -18.80 6.29 -9.58
C GLN A 305 -17.66 6.50 -10.59
N ASP A 306 -17.13 7.70 -10.65
CA ASP A 306 -15.98 8.12 -11.48
C ASP A 306 -14.66 8.10 -10.72
N ALA A 307 -14.60 7.32 -9.64
CA ALA A 307 -13.40 7.05 -8.83
C ALA A 307 -12.82 8.27 -8.08
N HIS A 308 -13.63 9.28 -7.81
CA HIS A 308 -13.25 10.39 -6.93
C HIS A 308 -13.61 10.09 -5.47
N PHE A 309 -12.79 10.54 -4.54
CA PHE A 309 -13.13 10.64 -3.13
C PHE A 309 -13.61 12.05 -2.84
N SER A 310 -14.93 12.20 -2.67
CA SER A 310 -15.62 13.49 -2.58
C SER A 310 -16.24 13.70 -1.19
N LEU A 311 -16.03 14.90 -0.63
CA LEU A 311 -16.66 15.31 0.62
C LEU A 311 -18.19 15.42 0.47
N ASP A 312 -18.67 15.92 -0.68
CA ASP A 312 -20.10 16.05 -0.96
C ASP A 312 -20.80 14.68 -1.00
N GLN A 313 -20.15 13.69 -1.61
CA GLN A 313 -20.62 12.31 -1.62
C GLN A 313 -20.71 11.75 -0.19
N LEU A 314 -19.66 11.93 0.62
CA LEU A 314 -19.61 11.48 2.02
C LEU A 314 -20.70 12.16 2.85
N ASN A 315 -20.88 13.48 2.70
CA ASN A 315 -21.93 14.22 3.41
C ASN A 315 -23.33 13.73 3.06
N ARG A 316 -23.55 13.31 1.82
CA ARG A 316 -24.83 12.78 1.34
C ARG A 316 -25.13 11.38 1.89
N LEU A 317 -24.13 10.50 2.00
CA LEU A 317 -24.30 9.11 2.44
C LEU A 317 -24.06 8.91 3.94
N GLY A 318 -23.36 9.82 4.59
CA GLY A 318 -22.87 9.66 5.95
C GLY A 318 -21.63 8.73 6.04
N PRO A 319 -21.05 8.58 7.24
CA PRO A 319 -19.88 7.74 7.46
C PRO A 319 -20.13 6.29 7.05
N GLY A 320 -19.17 5.72 6.33
CA GLY A 320 -19.15 4.33 5.89
C GLY A 320 -18.06 3.51 6.55
N ARG A 321 -17.74 2.38 5.93
CA ARG A 321 -16.53 1.63 6.27
C ARG A 321 -15.30 2.48 5.97
N HIS A 322 -14.36 2.52 6.90
CA HIS A 322 -13.24 3.44 6.83
C HIS A 322 -11.97 2.83 7.42
N GLY A 323 -10.83 3.51 7.26
CA GLY A 323 -9.54 3.07 7.81
C GLY A 323 -8.39 3.95 7.35
N GLY A 324 -7.20 3.69 7.89
CA GLY A 324 -5.97 4.29 7.41
C GLY A 324 -5.55 3.69 6.07
N HIS A 325 -5.07 4.51 5.14
CA HIS A 325 -4.62 4.06 3.82
C HIS A 325 -3.37 4.80 3.38
N MET A 326 -2.53 4.13 2.60
CA MET A 326 -1.33 4.74 2.00
C MET A 326 -1.34 4.47 0.50
N THR A 327 -1.02 5.50 -0.28
CA THR A 327 -1.00 5.48 -1.74
C THR A 327 0.21 6.26 -2.27
N VAL A 328 0.44 6.19 -3.58
CA VAL A 328 1.47 6.99 -4.26
C VAL A 328 0.78 8.10 -5.03
N ALA A 329 1.09 9.35 -4.69
CA ALA A 329 0.66 10.50 -5.50
C ALA A 329 1.37 10.45 -6.85
N HIS A 330 0.59 10.61 -7.90
CA HIS A 330 0.99 10.47 -9.29
C HIS A 330 0.92 11.80 -10.02
N ASP A 331 -0.19 12.54 -9.83
CA ASP A 331 -0.48 13.79 -10.49
C ASP A 331 -1.43 14.64 -9.62
N TYR A 332 -1.77 15.84 -10.07
CA TYR A 332 -2.77 16.69 -9.44
C TYR A 332 -3.47 17.59 -10.47
N GLN A 333 -4.67 18.03 -10.14
CA GLN A 333 -5.38 19.08 -10.89
C GLN A 333 -5.44 20.37 -10.07
N ALA A 334 -5.27 21.51 -10.73
CA ALA A 334 -5.30 22.79 -10.03
C ALA A 334 -5.85 23.93 -10.87
N THR A 335 -6.56 24.86 -10.23
CA THR A 335 -6.89 26.19 -10.80
C THR A 335 -5.81 27.19 -10.39
N VAL A 336 -5.13 27.75 -11.38
CA VAL A 336 -3.98 28.65 -11.21
C VAL A 336 -4.39 30.09 -11.57
N PRO A 337 -4.16 31.08 -10.69
CA PRO A 337 -4.47 32.47 -10.96
C PRO A 337 -3.80 33.01 -12.25
N GLY A 338 -4.57 33.58 -13.14
CA GLY A 338 -4.07 34.12 -14.39
C GLY A 338 -3.80 33.12 -15.52
N ILE A 339 -3.87 31.80 -15.22
CA ILE A 339 -3.68 30.72 -16.20
C ILE A 339 -4.99 29.94 -16.41
N GLY A 340 -5.75 29.70 -15.35
CA GLY A 340 -6.97 28.88 -15.37
C GLY A 340 -6.69 27.46 -14.89
N LEU A 341 -7.47 26.48 -15.42
CA LEU A 341 -7.36 25.09 -15.07
C LEU A 341 -6.09 24.46 -15.69
N LEU A 342 -5.29 23.83 -14.86
CA LEU A 342 -4.29 22.83 -15.26
C LEU A 342 -4.88 21.47 -14.93
N ALA A 343 -5.35 20.75 -15.95
CA ALA A 343 -6.01 19.47 -15.77
C ALA A 343 -4.97 18.38 -15.52
N ALA A 344 -5.29 17.46 -14.62
CA ALA A 344 -4.53 16.20 -14.49
C ALA A 344 -4.66 15.48 -15.82
N GLY A 345 -3.50 15.00 -16.33
CA GLY A 345 -3.53 14.38 -17.62
C GLY A 345 -3.10 15.25 -18.79
N GLU A 346 -2.74 16.48 -18.55
CA GLU A 346 -2.28 17.39 -19.60
C GLU A 346 -0.84 17.83 -19.35
N THR A 347 -0.06 17.90 -20.42
CA THR A 347 1.32 18.42 -20.35
C THR A 347 1.33 19.90 -20.00
N ALA A 348 1.94 20.25 -18.87
CA ALA A 348 2.17 21.63 -18.48
C ALA A 348 3.56 22.12 -18.93
N THR A 349 3.65 23.36 -19.38
CA THR A 349 4.93 24.02 -19.62
C THR A 349 5.65 24.33 -18.31
N PRO A 350 6.98 24.51 -18.31
CA PRO A 350 7.70 24.94 -17.12
C PRO A 350 7.17 26.22 -16.48
N ALA A 351 6.69 27.18 -17.31
CA ALA A 351 6.07 28.40 -16.79
C ALA A 351 4.73 28.16 -16.09
N GLN A 352 3.92 27.24 -16.58
CA GLN A 352 2.68 26.82 -15.92
C GLN A 352 2.95 26.08 -14.62
N MET A 353 3.94 25.18 -14.61
CA MET A 353 4.37 24.47 -13.39
C MET A 353 4.87 25.45 -12.32
N GLU A 354 5.66 26.46 -12.68
CA GLU A 354 6.10 27.47 -11.72
C GLU A 354 4.92 28.32 -11.22
N ALA A 355 4.02 28.73 -12.10
CA ALA A 355 2.82 29.47 -11.71
C ALA A 355 1.90 28.66 -10.79
N ALA A 356 1.83 27.33 -10.96
CA ALA A 356 1.09 26.44 -10.08
C ALA A 356 1.59 26.42 -8.63
N LEU A 357 2.81 26.90 -8.37
CA LEU A 357 3.36 27.06 -7.02
C LEU A 357 2.94 28.37 -6.33
N ALA A 358 2.22 29.27 -7.01
CA ALA A 358 1.73 30.52 -6.39
C ALA A 358 0.79 30.23 -5.20
N ASP A 359 0.78 31.15 -4.21
CA ASP A 359 -0.04 31.00 -3.00
C ASP A 359 -1.55 30.90 -3.30
N GLY A 360 -2.01 31.61 -4.33
CA GLY A 360 -3.39 31.62 -4.76
C GLY A 360 -3.83 30.39 -5.57
N THR A 361 -2.94 29.46 -5.88
CA THR A 361 -3.30 28.23 -6.59
C THR A 361 -4.18 27.35 -5.74
N LYS A 362 -5.32 26.92 -6.28
CA LYS A 362 -6.23 25.97 -5.67
C LYS A 362 -6.01 24.60 -6.29
N ILE A 363 -5.43 23.67 -5.54
CA ILE A 363 -5.41 22.25 -5.92
C ILE A 363 -6.84 21.73 -5.75
N GLU A 364 -7.37 21.08 -6.77
CA GLU A 364 -8.73 20.52 -6.75
C GLU A 364 -8.71 19.09 -6.25
N PHE A 365 -7.80 18.28 -6.78
CA PHE A 365 -7.57 16.92 -6.31
C PHE A 365 -6.10 16.52 -6.48
N ILE A 366 -5.72 15.46 -5.79
CA ILE A 366 -4.46 14.72 -6.00
C ILE A 366 -4.84 13.36 -6.58
N ARG A 367 -4.27 13.02 -7.75
CA ARG A 367 -4.41 11.71 -8.36
C ARG A 367 -3.42 10.74 -7.75
N VAL A 368 -3.90 9.58 -7.34
CA VAL A 368 -3.07 8.56 -6.68
C VAL A 368 -3.14 7.23 -7.39
N LYS A 369 -2.00 6.54 -7.49
CA LYS A 369 -1.94 5.12 -7.78
C LYS A 369 -2.32 4.35 -6.53
N ASN A 370 -3.34 3.51 -6.63
CA ASN A 370 -3.90 2.77 -5.52
C ASN A 370 -3.53 1.27 -5.59
N SER A 371 -3.70 0.55 -4.49
CA SER A 371 -3.43 -0.87 -4.36
C SER A 371 -4.71 -1.73 -4.34
N TRP A 372 -5.72 -1.34 -5.10
CA TRP A 372 -6.99 -2.09 -5.16
C TRP A 372 -7.21 -2.83 -6.49
N GLY A 373 -6.18 -2.88 -7.34
CA GLY A 373 -6.22 -3.51 -8.65
C GLY A 373 -6.86 -2.63 -9.73
N GLY A 374 -6.60 -2.98 -10.98
CA GLY A 374 -7.16 -2.30 -12.14
C GLY A 374 -8.63 -2.60 -12.35
N ILE A 375 -9.06 -3.83 -12.05
CA ILE A 375 -10.45 -4.28 -12.21
C ILE A 375 -10.96 -4.85 -10.89
N ARG A 376 -11.98 -4.18 -10.31
CA ARG A 376 -12.59 -4.64 -9.09
C ARG A 376 -14.10 -4.42 -9.11
N PRO A 377 -14.92 -5.50 -9.07
CA PRO A 377 -16.38 -5.38 -9.21
C PRO A 377 -17.05 -4.59 -8.08
N ASP A 378 -16.43 -4.58 -6.90
CA ASP A 378 -16.94 -3.95 -5.68
C ASP A 378 -16.39 -2.53 -5.44
N ARG A 379 -15.69 -1.94 -6.41
CA ARG A 379 -15.14 -0.59 -6.34
C ARG A 379 -15.36 0.16 -7.64
N TRP A 380 -15.73 1.42 -7.49
CA TRP A 380 -15.78 2.33 -8.62
C TRP A 380 -14.37 2.64 -9.13
N ARG A 381 -14.23 2.81 -10.43
CA ARG A 381 -12.96 3.07 -11.09
C ARG A 381 -13.16 4.00 -12.27
N ASP A 382 -12.14 4.79 -12.57
CA ASP A 382 -12.03 5.42 -13.87
C ASP A 382 -11.64 4.36 -14.91
N ALA A 383 -12.38 4.28 -16.01
CA ALA A 383 -12.12 3.33 -17.08
C ALA A 383 -10.87 3.69 -17.89
N ALA A 384 -10.48 4.96 -17.93
CA ALA A 384 -9.31 5.45 -18.66
C ALA A 384 -8.02 5.18 -17.90
N ILE A 385 -8.08 5.22 -16.56
CA ILE A 385 -6.92 5.02 -15.67
C ILE A 385 -7.25 3.99 -14.57
N PRO A 386 -7.45 2.72 -14.90
CA PRO A 386 -7.83 1.69 -13.93
C PRO A 386 -6.79 1.61 -12.81
N GLY A 387 -7.27 1.56 -11.55
CA GLY A 387 -6.43 1.48 -10.36
C GLY A 387 -5.94 2.82 -9.81
N TYR A 388 -6.25 3.93 -10.47
CA TYR A 388 -6.03 5.27 -9.96
C TYR A 388 -7.32 5.87 -9.39
N HIS A 389 -7.16 6.83 -8.49
CA HIS A 389 -8.26 7.55 -7.85
C HIS A 389 -7.89 9.01 -7.68
N ASP A 390 -8.89 9.88 -7.81
CA ASP A 390 -8.75 11.31 -7.59
C ASP A 390 -9.27 11.66 -6.19
N LEU A 391 -8.38 12.16 -5.35
CA LEU A 391 -8.72 12.55 -3.97
C LEU A 391 -8.98 14.05 -3.94
N GLU A 392 -10.25 14.46 -3.89
CA GLU A 392 -10.62 15.89 -3.83
C GLU A 392 -10.01 16.56 -2.60
N MET A 393 -9.41 17.75 -2.77
CA MET A 393 -8.84 18.48 -1.65
C MET A 393 -9.89 18.84 -0.60
N ALA A 394 -11.16 19.05 -1.01
CA ALA A 394 -12.26 19.24 -0.06
C ALA A 394 -12.44 18.04 0.87
N TYR A 395 -12.28 16.82 0.37
CA TYR A 395 -12.29 15.61 1.18
C TYR A 395 -11.03 15.49 2.03
N LEU A 396 -9.85 15.69 1.44
CA LEU A 396 -8.55 15.54 2.12
C LEU A 396 -8.37 16.57 3.24
N ASP A 397 -8.83 17.80 3.05
CA ASP A 397 -8.80 18.88 4.06
C ASP A 397 -9.84 18.70 5.16
N GLY A 398 -10.92 18.00 4.87
CA GLY A 398 -11.98 17.73 5.81
C GLY A 398 -12.66 18.98 6.41
N PRO A 399 -13.11 18.91 7.65
CA PRO A 399 -13.10 17.71 8.52
C PRO A 399 -14.17 16.69 8.14
N ILE A 400 -13.87 15.42 8.35
CA ILE A 400 -14.86 14.34 8.28
C ILE A 400 -15.14 13.77 9.66
N LYS A 401 -16.25 13.05 9.81
CA LYS A 401 -16.58 12.37 11.08
C LYS A 401 -15.53 11.33 11.44
N ASP A 402 -15.18 11.27 12.72
CA ASP A 402 -14.31 10.22 13.26
C ASP A 402 -15.17 9.20 14.00
N CYS A 403 -15.21 7.98 13.46
CA CYS A 403 -16.04 6.91 13.98
C CYS A 403 -15.17 5.80 14.59
N PRO A 404 -15.68 5.07 15.60
CA PRO A 404 -14.93 3.97 16.20
C PRO A 404 -14.88 2.74 15.25
N GLY A 405 -13.73 2.03 15.28
CA GLY A 405 -13.54 0.82 14.48
C GLY A 405 -13.23 1.13 12.99
N GLU A 406 -13.48 0.16 12.14
CA GLU A 406 -13.25 0.27 10.69
C GLU A 406 -14.51 -0.01 9.87
N ASP A 407 -15.52 -0.62 10.47
CA ASP A 407 -16.81 -0.88 9.82
C ASP A 407 -17.68 0.37 9.77
N ALA A 408 -18.67 0.35 8.88
CA ALA A 408 -19.69 1.40 8.86
C ALA A 408 -20.40 1.45 10.22
N PRO A 409 -20.55 2.64 10.83
CA PRO A 409 -21.19 2.76 12.13
C PRO A 409 -22.66 2.36 12.02
N THR A 410 -23.12 1.49 12.92
CA THR A 410 -24.53 1.13 13.05
C THR A 410 -25.39 2.29 13.56
N ASP A 411 -24.76 3.21 14.28
CA ASP A 411 -25.35 4.46 14.78
C ASP A 411 -24.36 5.62 14.53
N PRO A 412 -24.66 6.55 13.60
CA PRO A 412 -23.81 7.72 13.33
C PRO A 412 -23.52 8.62 14.54
N SER A 413 -24.32 8.54 15.61
CA SER A 413 -24.07 9.28 16.86
C SER A 413 -22.83 8.79 17.62
N GLN A 414 -22.33 7.61 17.31
CA GLN A 414 -21.08 7.07 17.86
C GLN A 414 -19.84 7.78 17.30
N CYS A 415 -19.97 8.49 16.18
CA CYS A 415 -18.91 9.29 15.58
C CYS A 415 -18.77 10.62 16.32
N VAL A 416 -18.06 10.63 17.43
CA VAL A 416 -18.03 11.76 18.39
C VAL A 416 -17.00 12.84 18.09
N GLY A 417 -16.17 12.66 17.08
CA GLY A 417 -15.13 13.61 16.73
C GLY A 417 -15.11 13.96 15.25
N THR A 418 -14.10 14.71 14.87
CA THR A 418 -13.76 14.98 13.47
C THR A 418 -12.26 14.82 13.26
N VAL A 419 -11.89 14.43 12.07
CA VAL A 419 -10.49 14.27 11.66
C VAL A 419 -10.26 14.88 10.28
N THR A 420 -9.05 15.39 10.06
CA THR A 420 -8.56 15.72 8.73
C THR A 420 -8.13 14.42 8.06
N PRO A 421 -8.71 14.02 6.90
CA PRO A 421 -8.35 12.78 6.25
C PRO A 421 -6.89 12.70 5.83
N LEU A 422 -6.31 13.76 5.28
CA LEU A 422 -4.90 13.78 4.89
C LEU A 422 -4.01 13.82 6.12
N GLY A 423 -3.19 12.77 6.29
CA GLY A 423 -2.31 12.61 7.43
C GLY A 423 -0.89 13.13 7.21
N ASP A 424 -0.23 12.61 6.19
CA ASP A 424 1.18 12.93 5.92
C ASP A 424 1.58 12.63 4.47
N PHE A 425 2.76 13.13 4.11
CA PHE A 425 3.49 12.78 2.90
C PHE A 425 4.88 12.28 3.24
N VAL A 426 5.47 11.47 2.38
CA VAL A 426 6.88 11.10 2.47
C VAL A 426 7.64 11.80 1.36
N LEU A 427 8.49 12.73 1.73
CA LEU A 427 9.19 13.64 0.81
C LEU A 427 10.70 13.44 0.91
N PRO A 428 11.43 13.62 -0.20
CA PRO A 428 12.89 13.60 -0.19
C PRO A 428 13.46 14.80 0.56
N ALA A 429 14.70 14.67 1.00
CA ALA A 429 15.40 15.76 1.66
C ALA A 429 15.57 16.98 0.74
N GLY A 430 15.43 18.18 1.30
CA GLY A 430 15.70 19.45 0.61
C GLY A 430 14.54 20.05 -0.20
N TYR A 431 13.33 19.44 -0.15
CA TYR A 431 12.11 20.04 -0.70
C TYR A 431 11.31 20.80 0.34
#